data_ddac022c9f129c80b88eaff08aeaffb0
#
_entry.id   ddac022c9f129c80b88eaff08aeaffb0
#
_cell.length_a   1.000
_cell.length_b   1.000
_cell.length_c   1.000
_cell.angle_alpha   90.00
_cell.angle_beta   90.00
_cell.angle_gamma   90.00
#
_symmetry.space_group_name_H-M   'P 1'
#
loop_
_entity.id
_entity.type
_entity.pdbx_description
1 polymer ?
#
loop_
_entity_poly.entity_id
_entity_poly.type
_entity_poly.pdbx_seq_one_letter_code
_entity_poly.pdbx_strand_id
1 'polypeptide(L)'
;MKKEFDPNAFGIIGLGRFGLSLALALTEAGKNVIVLEIEAEKLDAVKDQIENIYPVKSITAEVLEESGISHCHTAIVCIGKDIESNILVTMSLVELGIPRVIAKATSTNHGKVLERIGAEAVFPEV
;
A
#
# COMPACT_ATOMS: atom_id res chain seq x y z
N MET A 1 -0.84 -22.65 12.55
CA MET A 1 -1.15 -22.67 11.11
C MET A 1 -0.38 -21.60 10.36
N LYS A 2 0.11 -21.96 9.20
CA LYS A 2 0.83 -21.04 8.34
C LYS A 2 -0.17 -20.08 7.67
N LYS A 3 0.10 -18.78 7.75
CA LYS A 3 -0.72 -17.78 7.07
C LYS A 3 -0.51 -17.91 5.56
N GLU A 4 -1.61 -17.94 4.83
CA GLU A 4 -1.54 -17.99 3.38
C GLU A 4 -1.70 -16.59 2.81
N PHE A 5 -0.91 -16.26 1.78
CA PHE A 5 -0.95 -14.99 1.09
C PHE A 5 -1.39 -15.22 -0.35
N ASP A 6 -2.28 -14.37 -0.83
CA ASP A 6 -2.76 -14.43 -2.21
C ASP A 6 -1.73 -13.78 -3.14
N PRO A 7 -1.06 -14.57 -4.02
CA PRO A 7 -0.04 -14.00 -4.92
C PRO A 7 -0.60 -13.06 -5.97
N ASN A 8 -1.92 -13.06 -6.17
CA ASN A 8 -2.58 -12.21 -7.13
C ASN A 8 -3.19 -10.96 -6.51
N ALA A 9 -3.05 -10.77 -5.20
CA ALA A 9 -3.62 -9.64 -4.48
C ALA A 9 -2.56 -8.61 -4.12
N PHE A 10 -2.90 -7.34 -4.34
CA PHE A 10 -2.02 -6.20 -4.10
C PHE A 10 -2.73 -5.18 -3.23
N GLY A 11 -2.09 -4.79 -2.15
CA GLY A 11 -2.60 -3.71 -1.29
C GLY A 11 -1.94 -2.39 -1.68
N ILE A 12 -2.75 -1.36 -1.90
CA ILE A 12 -2.28 -0.02 -2.22
C ILE A 12 -2.69 0.91 -1.08
N ILE A 13 -1.74 1.53 -0.45
CA ILE A 13 -2.01 2.45 0.65
C ILE A 13 -1.63 3.87 0.24
N GLY A 14 -2.64 4.68 -0.01
CA GLY A 14 -2.50 6.04 -0.49
C GLY A 14 -2.72 6.14 -2.00
N LEU A 15 -3.56 7.10 -2.41
CA LEU A 15 -3.89 7.34 -3.82
C LEU A 15 -3.39 8.71 -4.30
N GLY A 16 -2.09 8.96 -4.10
CA GLY A 16 -1.44 10.05 -4.82
C GLY A 16 -1.26 9.63 -6.28
N ARG A 17 -0.52 10.40 -7.05
CA ARG A 17 -0.31 10.08 -8.49
C ARG A 17 0.23 8.68 -8.72
N PHE A 18 1.24 8.31 -7.96
CA PHE A 18 1.86 6.99 -8.11
C PHE A 18 0.88 5.88 -7.73
N GLY A 19 0.24 6.00 -6.56
CA GLY A 19 -0.72 4.99 -6.10
C GLY A 19 -1.90 4.83 -7.03
N LEU A 20 -2.43 5.94 -7.54
CA LEU A 20 -3.54 5.92 -8.48
C LEU A 20 -3.17 5.19 -9.78
N SER A 21 -2.04 5.58 -10.39
CA SER A 21 -1.57 4.94 -11.63
C SER A 21 -1.33 3.46 -11.43
N LEU A 22 -0.70 3.10 -10.32
CA LEU A 22 -0.38 1.72 -10.01
C LEU A 22 -1.64 0.88 -9.78
N ALA A 23 -2.59 1.41 -9.01
CA ALA A 23 -3.83 0.70 -8.73
C ALA A 23 -4.62 0.40 -10.00
N LEU A 24 -4.70 1.38 -10.91
CA LEU A 24 -5.40 1.20 -12.19
C LEU A 24 -4.67 0.21 -13.09
N ALA A 25 -3.35 0.29 -13.17
CA ALA A 25 -2.56 -0.62 -14.00
C ALA A 25 -2.68 -2.06 -13.52
N LEU A 26 -2.62 -2.29 -12.21
CA LEU A 26 -2.78 -3.63 -11.65
C LEU A 26 -4.18 -4.19 -11.88
N THR A 27 -5.18 -3.33 -11.77
CA THR A 27 -6.57 -3.73 -12.04
C THR A 27 -6.75 -4.14 -13.50
N GLU A 28 -6.18 -3.37 -14.43
CA GLU A 28 -6.21 -3.71 -15.86
C GLU A 28 -5.49 -5.02 -16.15
N ALA A 29 -4.45 -5.32 -15.37
CA ALA A 29 -3.71 -6.57 -15.52
C ALA A 29 -4.44 -7.77 -14.91
N GLY A 30 -5.64 -7.59 -14.38
CA GLY A 30 -6.44 -8.67 -13.81
C GLY A 30 -6.07 -9.03 -12.37
N LYS A 31 -5.35 -8.17 -11.68
CA LYS A 31 -4.97 -8.41 -10.29
C LYS A 31 -6.09 -7.98 -9.33
N ASN A 32 -6.09 -8.59 -8.16
CA ASN A 32 -7.00 -8.19 -7.08
C ASN A 32 -6.35 -7.03 -6.33
N VAL A 33 -6.97 -5.87 -6.38
CA VAL A 33 -6.41 -4.67 -5.77
C VAL A 33 -7.27 -4.22 -4.60
N ILE A 34 -6.64 -3.98 -3.46
CA ILE A 34 -7.28 -3.42 -2.27
C ILE A 34 -6.67 -2.06 -2.01
N VAL A 35 -7.49 -1.02 -1.94
CA VAL A 35 -7.02 0.34 -1.77
C VAL A 35 -7.48 0.90 -0.42
N LEU A 36 -6.54 1.45 0.34
CA LEU A 36 -6.84 2.23 1.55
C LEU A 36 -6.44 3.67 1.31
N GLU A 37 -7.31 4.60 1.67
CA GLU A 37 -7.06 6.03 1.52
C GLU A 37 -7.70 6.81 2.65
N ILE A 38 -6.96 7.75 3.24
CA ILE A 38 -7.46 8.59 4.33
C ILE A 38 -8.34 9.72 3.78
N GLU A 39 -7.98 10.28 2.63
CA GLU A 39 -8.76 11.31 1.97
C GLU A 39 -9.81 10.66 1.08
N ALA A 40 -11.00 10.48 1.62
CA ALA A 40 -12.08 9.71 0.96
C ALA A 40 -12.38 10.19 -0.47
N GLU A 41 -12.28 11.47 -0.74
CA GLU A 41 -12.55 12.02 -2.08
C GLU A 41 -11.61 11.50 -3.16
N LYS A 42 -10.41 11.06 -2.80
CA LYS A 42 -9.47 10.47 -3.76
C LYS A 42 -9.96 9.14 -4.29
N LEU A 43 -10.83 8.46 -3.56
CA LEU A 43 -11.39 7.18 -3.99
C LEU A 43 -12.36 7.33 -5.17
N ASP A 44 -12.88 8.54 -5.38
CA ASP A 44 -13.79 8.80 -6.51
C ASP A 44 -13.12 8.50 -7.86
N ALA A 45 -11.80 8.64 -7.93
CA ALA A 45 -11.07 8.38 -9.17
C ALA A 45 -11.01 6.89 -9.56
N VAL A 46 -11.29 5.98 -8.62
CA VAL A 46 -11.15 4.53 -8.85
C VAL A 46 -12.43 3.73 -8.54
N LYS A 47 -13.45 4.36 -8.01
CA LYS A 47 -14.66 3.65 -7.54
C LYS A 47 -15.37 2.82 -8.59
N ASP A 48 -15.24 3.21 -9.85
CA ASP A 48 -15.89 2.48 -10.95
C ASP A 48 -15.04 1.32 -11.49
N GLN A 49 -13.74 1.31 -11.18
CA GLN A 49 -12.82 0.30 -11.68
C GLN A 49 -12.38 -0.69 -10.61
N ILE A 50 -12.34 -0.26 -9.34
CA ILE A 50 -11.84 -1.08 -8.24
C ILE A 50 -12.94 -1.26 -7.20
N GLU A 51 -13.25 -2.52 -6.91
CA GLU A 51 -14.32 -2.86 -5.98
C GLU A 51 -13.90 -2.69 -4.52
N ASN A 52 -12.69 -3.10 -4.18
CA ASN A 52 -12.20 -3.12 -2.80
C ASN A 52 -11.47 -1.82 -2.45
N ILE A 53 -12.24 -0.76 -2.23
CA ILE A 53 -11.72 0.54 -1.82
C ILE A 53 -12.29 0.90 -0.45
N TYR A 54 -11.42 1.34 0.44
CA TYR A 54 -11.80 1.63 1.82
C TYR A 54 -11.30 3.00 2.27
N PRO A 55 -12.21 3.95 2.52
CA PRO A 55 -11.84 5.19 3.19
C PRO A 55 -11.62 4.89 4.67
N VAL A 56 -10.48 5.29 5.21
CA VAL A 56 -10.13 5.02 6.60
C VAL A 56 -9.63 6.27 7.29
N LYS A 57 -9.81 6.33 8.61
CA LYS A 57 -9.35 7.48 9.40
C LYS A 57 -7.85 7.40 9.66
N SER A 58 -7.35 6.19 9.84
CA SER A 58 -5.94 5.94 10.09
C SER A 58 -5.59 4.53 9.62
N ILE A 59 -4.32 4.29 9.38
CA ILE A 59 -3.84 2.99 8.94
C ILE A 59 -3.24 2.27 10.14
N THR A 60 -4.03 1.40 10.74
CA THR A 60 -3.62 0.60 11.91
C THR A 60 -3.49 -0.86 11.51
N ALA A 61 -2.86 -1.66 12.37
CA ALA A 61 -2.77 -3.11 12.13
C ALA A 61 -4.17 -3.72 11.98
N GLU A 62 -5.13 -3.25 12.77
CA GLU A 62 -6.51 -3.74 12.69
C GLU A 62 -7.13 -3.45 11.31
N VAL A 63 -6.94 -2.22 10.82
CA VAL A 63 -7.42 -1.82 9.49
C VAL A 63 -6.79 -2.67 8.40
N LEU A 64 -5.48 -2.92 8.51
CA LEU A 64 -4.76 -3.75 7.53
C LEU A 64 -5.31 -5.19 7.51
N GLU A 65 -5.71 -5.71 8.66
CA GLU A 65 -6.31 -7.05 8.73
C GLU A 65 -7.76 -7.06 8.23
N GLU A 66 -8.57 -6.12 8.68
CA GLU A 66 -9.99 -6.05 8.31
C GLU A 66 -10.20 -5.81 6.82
N SER A 67 -9.33 -5.03 6.19
CA SER A 67 -9.41 -4.75 4.76
C SER A 67 -8.97 -5.92 3.88
N GLY A 68 -8.26 -6.88 4.47
CA GLY A 68 -7.71 -8.01 3.73
C GLY A 68 -6.30 -7.77 3.20
N ILE A 69 -5.72 -6.58 3.41
CA ILE A 69 -4.35 -6.30 2.95
C ILE A 69 -3.35 -7.23 3.60
N SER A 70 -3.58 -7.64 4.85
CA SER A 70 -2.68 -8.56 5.55
C SER A 70 -2.53 -9.91 4.87
N HIS A 71 -3.43 -10.27 3.94
CA HIS A 71 -3.35 -11.50 3.17
C HIS A 71 -2.84 -11.30 1.75
N CYS A 72 -2.52 -10.07 1.36
CA CYS A 72 -1.91 -9.80 0.06
C CYS A 72 -0.45 -10.23 0.08
N HIS A 73 0.02 -10.83 -1.01
CA HIS A 73 1.43 -11.18 -1.15
C HIS A 73 2.29 -9.90 -1.24
N THR A 74 1.72 -8.85 -1.81
CA THR A 74 2.43 -7.58 -2.02
C THR A 74 1.60 -6.42 -1.49
N ALA A 75 2.23 -5.53 -0.76
CA ALA A 75 1.61 -4.28 -0.32
C ALA A 75 2.53 -3.12 -0.68
N ILE A 76 1.94 -2.03 -1.18
CA ILE A 76 2.69 -0.89 -1.67
C ILE A 76 2.24 0.38 -0.94
N VAL A 77 3.17 0.99 -0.24
CA VAL A 77 2.91 2.22 0.52
C VAL A 77 3.20 3.41 -0.38
N CYS A 78 2.13 4.12 -0.75
CA CYS A 78 2.21 5.25 -1.67
C CYS A 78 1.97 6.59 -0.96
N ILE A 79 2.13 6.63 0.36
CA ILE A 79 2.01 7.85 1.16
C ILE A 79 3.22 8.74 0.85
N GLY A 80 2.96 9.91 0.30
CA GLY A 80 4.05 10.77 -0.17
C GLY A 80 4.35 11.99 0.69
N LYS A 81 3.35 12.55 1.34
CA LYS A 81 3.51 13.81 2.09
C LYS A 81 3.93 13.62 3.54
N ASP A 82 3.42 12.59 4.19
CA ASP A 82 3.69 12.34 5.60
C ASP A 82 4.71 11.20 5.72
N ILE A 83 5.98 11.58 5.87
CA ILE A 83 7.08 10.61 5.95
C ILE A 83 6.95 9.74 7.19
N GLU A 84 6.53 10.30 8.31
CA GLU A 84 6.34 9.54 9.53
C GLU A 84 5.30 8.42 9.33
N SER A 85 4.13 8.77 8.78
CA SER A 85 3.09 7.79 8.48
C SER A 85 3.58 6.73 7.49
N ASN A 86 4.32 7.16 6.46
CA ASN A 86 4.89 6.24 5.48
C ASN A 86 5.76 5.18 6.16
N ILE A 87 6.65 5.61 7.04
CA ILE A 87 7.55 4.69 7.76
C ILE A 87 6.77 3.77 8.70
N LEU A 88 5.86 4.33 9.49
CA LEU A 88 5.10 3.55 10.47
C LEU A 88 4.20 2.51 9.80
N VAL A 89 3.53 2.88 8.72
CA VAL A 89 2.69 1.93 7.98
C VAL A 89 3.56 0.84 7.36
N THR A 90 4.70 1.19 6.80
CA THR A 90 5.64 0.22 6.23
C THR A 90 6.10 -0.78 7.30
N MET A 91 6.44 -0.30 8.48
CA MET A 91 6.82 -1.17 9.60
C MET A 91 5.70 -2.15 9.96
N SER A 92 4.47 -1.67 10.01
CA SER A 92 3.31 -2.51 10.34
C SER A 92 3.13 -3.63 9.30
N LEU A 93 3.30 -3.31 8.02
CA LEU A 93 3.17 -4.31 6.97
C LEU A 93 4.26 -5.38 7.07
N VAL A 94 5.49 -4.97 7.33
CA VAL A 94 6.61 -5.91 7.51
C VAL A 94 6.37 -6.80 8.73
N GLU A 95 5.91 -6.22 9.84
CA GLU A 95 5.62 -6.96 11.06
C GLU A 95 4.49 -7.99 10.87
N LEU A 96 3.54 -7.69 10.00
CA LEU A 96 2.46 -8.63 9.66
C LEU A 96 2.94 -9.80 8.80
N GLY A 97 4.19 -9.76 8.36
CA GLY A 97 4.77 -10.85 7.60
C GLY A 97 4.41 -10.87 6.11
N ILE A 98 3.91 -9.75 5.59
CA ILE A 98 3.60 -9.65 4.16
C ILE A 98 4.88 -9.92 3.36
N PRO A 99 4.87 -10.88 2.42
CA PRO A 99 6.08 -11.31 1.73
C PRO A 99 6.82 -10.21 0.98
N ARG A 100 6.09 -9.29 0.38
CA ARG A 100 6.72 -8.20 -0.37
C ARG A 100 6.08 -6.87 0.01
N VAL A 101 6.89 -6.01 0.62
CA VAL A 101 6.46 -4.66 0.99
C VAL A 101 7.30 -3.67 0.19
N ILE A 102 6.62 -2.82 -0.57
CA ILE A 102 7.25 -1.78 -1.38
C ILE A 102 6.78 -0.43 -0.83
N ALA A 103 7.66 0.52 -0.71
CA ALA A 103 7.30 1.83 -0.21
C ALA A 103 7.92 2.94 -1.05
N LYS A 104 7.11 3.96 -1.32
CA LYS A 104 7.55 5.15 -2.03
C LYS A 104 8.48 5.95 -1.11
N ALA A 105 9.68 6.25 -1.60
CA ALA A 105 10.64 7.08 -0.89
C ALA A 105 10.69 8.47 -1.52
N THR A 106 10.90 9.48 -0.68
CA THR A 106 10.98 10.88 -1.12
C THR A 106 12.40 11.42 -1.10
N SER A 107 13.33 10.67 -0.51
CA SER A 107 14.75 11.05 -0.45
C SER A 107 15.61 9.81 -0.31
N THR A 108 16.90 9.96 -0.57
CA THR A 108 17.86 8.86 -0.39
C THR A 108 17.86 8.36 1.05
N ASN A 109 17.83 9.25 2.02
CA ASN A 109 17.81 8.85 3.43
C ASN A 109 16.53 8.13 3.81
N HIS A 110 15.39 8.59 3.31
CA HIS A 110 14.10 7.92 3.51
C HIS A 110 14.15 6.49 2.95
N GLY A 111 14.70 6.35 1.73
CA GLY A 111 14.86 5.03 1.11
C GLY A 111 15.71 4.08 1.94
N LYS A 112 16.80 4.59 2.53
CA LYS A 112 17.67 3.77 3.38
C LYS A 112 16.95 3.27 4.63
N VAL A 113 16.12 4.12 5.23
CA VAL A 113 15.30 3.73 6.39
C VAL A 113 14.33 2.62 6.00
N LEU A 114 13.64 2.79 4.88
CA LEU A 114 12.67 1.80 4.39
C LEU A 114 13.34 0.44 4.15
N GLU A 115 14.52 0.44 3.53
CA GLU A 115 15.25 -0.80 3.27
C GLU A 115 15.70 -1.48 4.56
N ARG A 116 16.10 -0.73 5.56
CA ARG A 116 16.49 -1.29 6.87
C ARG A 116 15.30 -1.90 7.61
N ILE A 117 14.10 -1.37 7.36
CA ILE A 117 12.88 -1.92 7.96
C ILE A 117 12.52 -3.27 7.31
N GLY A 118 12.96 -3.49 6.07
CA GLY A 118 12.65 -4.71 5.34
C GLY A 118 11.79 -4.51 4.10
N ALA A 119 11.61 -3.27 3.68
CA ALA A 119 10.84 -2.95 2.48
C ALA A 119 11.76 -2.66 1.29
N GLU A 120 11.19 -2.68 0.10
CA GLU A 120 11.85 -2.21 -1.12
C GLU A 120 11.48 -0.75 -1.30
N ALA A 121 12.47 0.12 -1.40
CA ALA A 121 12.22 1.53 -1.64
C ALA A 121 12.13 1.80 -3.14
N VAL A 122 11.14 2.59 -3.56
CA VAL A 122 11.01 3.02 -4.94
C VAL A 122 10.96 4.55 -5.00
N PHE A 123 11.49 5.10 -6.08
CA PHE A 123 11.56 6.55 -6.28
C PHE A 123 10.83 6.89 -7.58
N PRO A 124 9.49 6.97 -7.54
CA PRO A 124 8.73 7.24 -8.77
C PRO A 124 9.06 8.61 -9.33
N GLU A 125 9.25 8.68 -10.63
CA GLU A 125 9.40 9.95 -11.33
C GLU A 125 8.02 10.56 -11.52
N VAL A 126 7.95 11.87 -11.34
CA VAL A 126 6.69 12.60 -11.42
C VAL A 126 6.63 13.39 -12.72
#